data_df74adb08a0a30745db90b7a0001296a
#
_entry.id   df74adb08a0a30745db90b7a0001296a
#
_cell.length_a   1.000
_cell.length_b   1.000
_cell.length_c   1.000
_cell.angle_alpha   90.00
_cell.angle_beta   90.00
_cell.angle_gamma   90.00
#
_symmetry.space_group_name_H-M   'P 1'
#
loop_
_entity.id
_entity.type
_entity.pdbx_description
1 polymer ?
#
loop_
_entity_poly.entity_id
_entity_poly.type
_entity_poly.pdbx_seq_one_letter_code
_entity_poly.pdbx_strand_id
1 'polypeptide(L)' 'MLVTKQSGFTGKINTREIDVTEQQLASWRAGTLIQVAMPHLSADDREFLMTGVTPEEWDATFNRKEA' A
#
# COMPACT_ATOMS: atom_id res chain seq x y z
N MET A 1 3.42 -4.31 -11.37
CA MET A 1 4.78 -3.94 -10.93
C MET A 1 4.99 -4.34 -9.49
N LEU A 2 6.11 -4.94 -9.18
CA LEU A 2 6.41 -5.29 -7.80
C LEU A 2 6.84 -4.05 -7.03
N VAL A 3 6.19 -3.82 -5.89
CA VAL A 3 6.47 -2.67 -5.04
C VAL A 3 6.90 -3.17 -3.68
N THR A 4 8.04 -2.69 -3.21
CA THR A 4 8.59 -3.09 -1.91
C THR A 4 8.55 -1.88 -0.98
N LYS A 5 7.96 -2.06 0.20
CA LYS A 5 7.88 -1.00 1.20
C LYS A 5 8.00 -1.58 2.59
N GLN A 6 8.48 -0.77 3.50
CA GLN A 6 8.55 -1.17 4.91
C GLN A 6 7.23 -0.82 5.60
N SER A 7 6.69 -1.79 6.33
CA SER A 7 5.43 -1.60 7.04
C SER A 7 5.58 -0.59 8.17
N GLY A 8 4.62 0.34 8.25
CA GLY A 8 4.58 1.28 9.34
C GLY A 8 4.14 0.67 10.65
N PHE A 9 3.56 -0.55 10.62
CA PHE A 9 3.10 -1.22 11.83
C PHE A 9 4.15 -2.14 12.42
N THR A 10 4.79 -2.95 11.58
CA THR A 10 5.65 -4.04 12.05
C THR A 10 7.11 -3.80 11.76
N GLY A 11 7.43 -2.89 10.85
CA GLY A 11 8.80 -2.69 10.39
C GLY A 11 9.26 -3.73 9.38
N LYS A 12 8.40 -4.69 9.04
CA LYS A 12 8.75 -5.71 8.04
C LYS A 12 8.83 -5.11 6.66
N ILE A 13 9.71 -5.68 5.84
CA ILE A 13 9.80 -5.31 4.44
C ILE A 13 8.81 -6.19 3.67
N ASN A 14 7.83 -5.57 3.05
CA ASN A 14 6.80 -6.27 2.29
C ASN A 14 6.92 -5.96 0.81
N THR A 15 6.65 -6.95 -0.03
CA THR A 15 6.62 -6.78 -1.48
C THR A 15 5.30 -7.29 -2.00
N ARG A 16 4.63 -6.48 -2.83
CA ARG A 16 3.35 -6.85 -3.43
C ARG A 16 3.35 -6.51 -4.91
N GLU A 17 2.61 -7.28 -5.68
CA GLU A 17 2.34 -6.97 -7.07
C GLU A 17 1.19 -5.95 -7.10
N ILE A 18 1.49 -4.73 -7.55
CA ILE A 18 0.49 -3.66 -7.62
C ILE A 18 0.34 -3.25 -9.08
N ASP A 19 -0.90 -3.06 -9.52
CA ASP A 19 -1.19 -2.71 -10.92
C ASP A 19 -0.97 -1.21 -11.13
N VAL A 20 0.28 -0.80 -11.12
CA VAL A 20 0.65 0.60 -11.33
C VAL A 20 1.85 0.67 -12.27
N THR A 21 2.05 1.85 -12.83
CA THR A 21 3.23 2.13 -13.66
C THR A 21 4.15 3.08 -12.93
N GLU A 22 5.39 3.15 -13.39
CA GLU A 22 6.33 4.10 -12.82
C GLU A 22 5.87 5.53 -13.01
N GLN A 23 5.19 5.78 -14.11
CA GLN A 23 4.66 7.12 -14.40
C GLN A 23 3.59 7.51 -13.39
N GLN A 24 2.73 6.57 -13.02
CA GLN A 24 1.71 6.83 -12.01
C GLN A 24 2.33 7.08 -10.65
N LEU A 25 3.34 6.31 -10.29
CA LEU A 25 4.05 6.53 -9.03
C LEU A 25 4.75 7.88 -9.03
N ALA A 26 5.34 8.27 -10.16
CA ALA A 26 6.01 9.56 -10.27
C ALA A 26 5.04 10.71 -10.12
N SER A 27 3.83 10.61 -10.70
CA SER A 27 2.79 11.62 -10.53
C SER A 27 2.41 11.79 -9.07
N TRP A 28 2.24 10.68 -8.37
CA TRP A 28 1.89 10.71 -6.96
C TRP A 28 3.00 11.38 -6.16
N ARG A 29 4.25 11.02 -6.42
CA ARG A 29 5.39 11.62 -5.70
C ARG A 29 5.52 13.12 -5.98
N ALA A 30 5.06 13.54 -7.16
CA ALA A 30 5.11 14.96 -7.54
C ALA A 30 3.97 15.77 -6.92
N GLY A 31 3.04 15.14 -6.21
CA GLY A 31 1.98 15.83 -5.49
C GLY A 31 0.58 15.52 -5.95
N THR A 32 0.40 14.69 -6.96
CA THR A 32 -0.94 14.28 -7.40
C THR A 32 -1.55 13.37 -6.34
N LEU A 33 -2.82 13.59 -6.01
CA LEU A 33 -3.50 12.74 -5.04
C LEU A 33 -3.50 11.30 -5.55
N ILE A 34 -3.35 10.35 -4.62
CA ILE A 34 -3.21 8.94 -4.99
C ILE A 34 -4.44 8.44 -5.75
N GLN A 35 -5.64 8.88 -5.38
CA GLN A 35 -6.86 8.47 -6.09
C GLN A 35 -6.95 9.07 -7.48
N VAL A 36 -6.23 10.14 -7.75
CA VAL A 36 -6.19 10.74 -9.08
C VAL A 36 -5.11 10.08 -9.93
N ALA A 37 -3.94 9.86 -9.33
CA ALA A 37 -2.82 9.24 -10.04
C ALA A 37 -3.10 7.77 -10.36
N MET A 38 -3.80 7.08 -9.45
CA MET A 38 -4.03 5.64 -9.55
C MET A 38 -5.47 5.31 -9.15
N PRO A 39 -6.46 5.75 -9.96
CA PRO A 39 -7.87 5.63 -9.58
C PRO A 39 -8.40 4.19 -9.58
N HIS A 40 -7.71 3.29 -10.25
CA HIS A 40 -8.15 1.90 -10.39
C HIS A 40 -7.75 1.00 -9.24
N LEU A 41 -6.91 1.48 -8.33
CA LEU A 41 -6.42 0.64 -7.24
C LEU A 41 -7.47 0.43 -6.18
N SER A 42 -7.44 -0.76 -5.57
CA SER A 42 -8.27 -1.04 -4.41
C SER A 42 -7.78 -0.24 -3.20
N ALA A 43 -8.62 -0.19 -2.17
CA ALA A 43 -8.24 0.47 -0.93
C ALA A 43 -7.01 -0.19 -0.31
N ASP A 44 -6.93 -1.53 -0.38
CA ASP A 44 -5.79 -2.26 0.17
C ASP A 44 -4.50 -1.90 -0.53
N ASP A 45 -4.54 -1.78 -1.85
CA ASP A 45 -3.34 -1.44 -2.62
C ASP A 45 -2.90 -0.01 -2.36
N ARG A 46 -3.86 0.92 -2.26
CA ARG A 46 -3.52 2.30 -1.92
C ARG A 46 -2.88 2.38 -0.54
N GLU A 47 -3.45 1.66 0.41
CA GLU A 47 -2.92 1.66 1.76
C GLU A 47 -1.50 1.12 1.77
N PHE A 48 -1.25 0.05 1.02
CA PHE A 48 0.09 -0.51 0.94
C PHE A 48 1.09 0.50 0.39
N LEU A 49 0.71 1.23 -0.66
CA LEU A 49 1.60 2.23 -1.24
C LEU A 49 1.89 3.36 -0.27
N MET A 50 0.92 3.71 0.57
CA MET A 50 1.06 4.83 1.50
C MET A 50 1.85 4.44 2.75
N THR A 51 1.63 3.24 3.27
CA THR A 51 2.16 2.87 4.59
C THR A 51 3.03 1.61 4.59
N GLY A 52 2.99 0.82 3.52
CA GLY A 52 3.68 -0.46 3.49
C GLY A 52 2.96 -1.57 4.23
N VAL A 53 1.77 -1.30 4.76
CA VAL A 53 1.02 -2.26 5.56
C VAL A 53 0.20 -3.15 4.64
N THR A 54 0.24 -4.47 4.87
CA THR A 54 -0.53 -5.44 4.10
C THR A 54 -1.88 -5.68 4.74
N PRO A 55 -2.86 -6.23 3.99
CA PRO A 55 -4.14 -6.59 4.60
C PRO A 55 -3.98 -7.56 5.77
N GLU A 56 -3.03 -8.48 5.68
CA GLU A 56 -2.77 -9.43 6.76
C GLU A 56 -2.31 -8.71 8.02
N GLU A 57 -1.49 -7.68 7.87
CA GLU A 57 -1.02 -6.89 9.00
C GLU A 57 -2.15 -6.06 9.60
N TRP A 58 -3.04 -5.54 8.75
CA TRP A 58 -4.24 -4.84 9.22
C TRP A 58 -5.07 -5.77 10.10
N ASP A 59 -5.34 -6.98 9.60
CA ASP A 59 -6.13 -7.96 10.34
C ASP A 59 -5.47 -8.30 11.67
N ALA A 60 -4.18 -8.54 11.66
CA ALA A 60 -3.46 -8.90 12.86
C ALA A 60 -3.48 -7.77 13.90
N THR A 61 -3.54 -6.53 13.44
CA THR A 61 -3.45 -5.37 14.33
C THR A 61 -4.82 -4.91 14.81
N PHE A 62 -5.82 -4.87 13.91
CA PHE A 62 -7.11 -4.24 14.22
C PHE A 62 -8.27 -5.20 14.30
N ASN A 63 -8.19 -6.36 13.64
CA ASN A 63 -9.30 -7.32 13.62
C ASN A 63 -8.97 -8.57 14.40
N ARG A 64 -7.95 -8.53 15.20
CA ARG A 64 -7.51 -9.68 15.95
C ARG A 64 -8.60 -10.12 16.93
N LYS A 65 -8.95 -11.42 16.87
CA LYS A 65 -9.91 -11.97 17.81
C LYS A 65 -9.19 -12.32 19.08
N GLU A 66 -9.67 -11.81 20.17
CA GLU A 66 -9.16 -12.21 21.47
C GLU A 66 -9.92 -13.42 21.92
N ALA A 67 -9.18 -14.45 22.16
CA ALA A 67 -9.81 -15.68 22.64
C ALA A 67 -10.22 -15.54 24.08
#